data_4ef72242ea18680c72921f64186d77b3
#
_entry.id   4ef72242ea18680c72921f64186d77b3
#
_cell.length_a   1.000
_cell.length_b   1.000
_cell.length_c   1.000
_cell.angle_alpha   90.00
_cell.angle_beta   90.00
_cell.angle_gamma   90.00
#
_symmetry.space_group_name_H-M   'P 1'
#
loop_
_entity.id
_entity.type
_entity.pdbx_description
1 polymer ?
#
loop_
_entity_poly.entity_id
_entity_poly.type
_entity_poly.pdbx_seq_one_letter_code
_entity_poly.pdbx_strand_id
1 'polypeptide(L)'
;MSEKHIILIVDDDLDDREIIRDAFMSNHKNHREYIFIENGDLLLQYLEEADNENSPALIMLDLNMPGKDGREALREIKESERFRHIPTVVFTTSSSQKDMQVSYDLGANCFITKPDTFNKLVEITNSIVQLWLPDKN
;
A
#
# COMPACT_ATOMS: atom_id res chain seq x y z
N MET A 1 -25.85 1.65 3.27
CA MET A 1 -24.91 0.89 2.50
C MET A 1 -23.50 1.11 3.02
N SER A 2 -22.81 0.07 3.39
CA SER A 2 -21.47 0.20 3.89
C SER A 2 -20.49 0.33 2.72
N GLU A 3 -19.51 1.19 2.88
CA GLU A 3 -18.43 1.31 1.92
C GLU A 3 -17.30 0.38 2.34
N LYS A 4 -16.83 -0.39 1.39
CA LYS A 4 -15.73 -1.30 1.62
C LYS A 4 -14.43 -0.64 1.15
N HIS A 5 -13.47 -0.55 2.03
CA HIS A 5 -12.15 -0.04 1.66
C HIS A 5 -11.29 -1.20 1.16
N ILE A 6 -10.78 -1.06 -0.04
CA ILE A 6 -9.89 -2.06 -0.62
C ILE A 6 -8.46 -1.60 -0.39
N ILE A 7 -7.66 -2.46 0.23
CA ILE A 7 -6.26 -2.19 0.48
C ILE A 7 -5.45 -3.17 -0.35
N LEU A 8 -4.62 -2.64 -1.24
CA LEU A 8 -3.71 -3.48 -2.01
C LEU A 8 -2.42 -3.63 -1.22
N ILE A 9 -1.98 -4.86 -1.03
CA ILE A 9 -0.72 -5.16 -0.37
C ILE A 9 0.21 -5.74 -1.43
N VAL A 10 1.17 -4.93 -1.87
CA VAL A 10 2.02 -5.25 -3.01
C VAL A 10 3.41 -5.59 -2.50
N ASP A 11 3.72 -6.86 -2.48
CA ASP A 11 4.96 -7.38 -1.92
C ASP A 11 5.15 -8.78 -2.50
N ASP A 12 6.36 -9.13 -2.90
CA ASP A 12 6.60 -10.45 -3.48
C ASP A 12 6.73 -11.54 -2.43
N ASP A 13 6.80 -11.20 -1.15
CA ASP A 13 6.94 -12.17 -0.06
C ASP A 13 5.56 -12.46 0.54
N LEU A 14 5.14 -13.74 0.45
CA LEU A 14 3.84 -14.15 0.95
C LEU A 14 3.70 -13.91 2.45
N ASP A 15 4.75 -14.21 3.22
CA ASP A 15 4.70 -14.04 4.66
C ASP A 15 4.52 -12.57 5.02
N ASP A 16 5.22 -11.69 4.33
CA ASP A 16 5.08 -10.26 4.58
C ASP A 16 3.67 -9.78 4.27
N ARG A 17 3.09 -10.25 3.16
CA ARG A 17 1.72 -9.86 2.81
C ARG A 17 0.75 -10.27 3.91
N GLU A 18 0.88 -11.48 4.42
CA GLU A 18 -0.02 -11.98 5.45
C GLU A 18 0.14 -11.22 6.76
N ILE A 19 1.37 -10.89 7.13
CA ILE A 19 1.64 -10.17 8.37
C ILE A 19 1.08 -8.75 8.28
N ILE A 20 1.22 -8.10 7.14
CA ILE A 20 0.67 -6.76 6.94
C ILE A 20 -0.85 -6.79 7.07
N ARG A 21 -1.49 -7.76 6.41
CA ARG A 21 -2.94 -7.92 6.52
C ARG A 21 -3.36 -8.12 7.97
N ASP A 22 -2.66 -9.00 8.69
CA ASP A 22 -3.01 -9.30 10.06
C ASP A 22 -2.89 -8.06 10.95
N ALA A 23 -1.87 -7.23 10.68
CA ALA A 23 -1.72 -6.00 11.45
C ALA A 23 -2.89 -5.04 11.21
N PHE A 24 -3.30 -4.88 9.95
CA PHE A 24 -4.48 -4.05 9.66
C PHE A 24 -5.74 -4.60 10.32
N MET A 25 -5.89 -5.92 10.31
CA MET A 25 -7.09 -6.54 10.87
C MET A 25 -7.16 -6.41 12.38
N SER A 26 -6.03 -6.19 13.04
CA SER A 26 -5.99 -6.16 14.49
C SER A 26 -6.69 -4.93 15.09
N ASN A 27 -6.97 -3.90 14.30
CA ASN A 27 -7.67 -2.73 14.84
C ASN A 27 -9.20 -2.86 14.77
N HIS A 28 -9.70 -4.02 14.38
CA HIS A 28 -11.11 -4.40 14.48
C HIS A 28 -12.07 -3.56 13.66
N LYS A 29 -11.57 -2.81 12.69
CA LYS A 29 -12.48 -2.10 11.80
C LYS A 29 -12.95 -3.03 10.71
N ASN A 30 -14.22 -2.93 10.41
CA ASN A 30 -14.87 -3.76 9.41
C ASN A 30 -14.84 -3.08 8.05
N HIS A 31 -15.32 -3.78 7.05
CA HIS A 31 -15.52 -3.22 5.71
C HIS A 31 -14.23 -2.94 4.98
N ARG A 32 -13.21 -3.76 5.22
CA ARG A 32 -11.97 -3.71 4.45
C ARG A 32 -11.77 -5.03 3.75
N GLU A 33 -11.27 -4.93 2.54
CA GLU A 33 -10.87 -6.09 1.76
C GLU A 33 -9.39 -5.94 1.44
N TYR A 34 -8.65 -7.03 1.59
CA TYR A 34 -7.21 -7.02 1.35
C TYR A 34 -6.92 -7.84 0.12
N ILE A 35 -6.24 -7.23 -0.84
CA ILE A 35 -5.89 -7.91 -2.09
C ILE A 35 -4.38 -7.96 -2.17
N PHE A 36 -3.85 -9.19 -2.30
CA PHE A 36 -2.42 -9.42 -2.37
C PHE A 36 -1.97 -9.34 -3.83
N ILE A 37 -0.89 -8.60 -4.07
CA ILE A 37 -0.32 -8.44 -5.40
C ILE A 37 1.17 -8.65 -5.27
N GLU A 38 1.77 -9.46 -6.16
CA GLU A 38 3.13 -9.90 -5.93
C GLU A 38 4.18 -9.13 -6.74
N ASN A 39 3.77 -8.25 -7.67
CA ASN A 39 4.74 -7.45 -8.41
C ASN A 39 4.10 -6.21 -9.01
N GLY A 40 4.95 -5.33 -9.56
CA GLY A 40 4.49 -4.07 -10.09
C GLY A 40 3.64 -4.19 -11.35
N ASP A 41 3.92 -5.18 -12.20
CA ASP A 41 3.13 -5.37 -13.42
C ASP A 41 1.70 -5.76 -13.06
N LEU A 42 1.53 -6.66 -12.10
CA LEU A 42 0.20 -7.07 -11.67
C LEU A 42 -0.53 -5.93 -10.95
N LEU A 43 0.20 -5.07 -10.26
CA LEU A 43 -0.40 -3.90 -9.64
C LEU A 43 -1.02 -2.99 -10.69
N LEU A 44 -0.26 -2.67 -11.73
CA LEU A 44 -0.77 -1.79 -12.77
C LEU A 44 -1.93 -2.44 -13.53
N GLN A 45 -1.84 -3.74 -13.75
CA GLN A 45 -2.94 -4.47 -14.38
C GLN A 45 -4.22 -4.39 -13.54
N TYR A 46 -4.08 -4.58 -12.22
CA TYR A 46 -5.23 -4.46 -11.34
C TYR A 46 -5.87 -3.08 -11.45
N LEU A 47 -5.04 -2.03 -11.42
CA LEU A 47 -5.56 -0.67 -11.47
C LEU A 47 -6.27 -0.39 -12.79
N GLU A 48 -5.74 -0.91 -13.90
CA GLU A 48 -6.36 -0.69 -15.19
C GLU A 48 -7.70 -1.40 -15.33
N GLU A 49 -7.84 -2.55 -14.69
CA GLU A 49 -9.03 -3.39 -14.85
C GLU A 49 -10.09 -3.12 -13.80
N ALA A 50 -9.73 -2.46 -12.70
CA ALA A 50 -10.68 -2.23 -11.62
C ALA A 50 -11.69 -1.15 -12.01
N ASP A 51 -12.95 -1.41 -11.71
CA ASP A 51 -13.99 -0.40 -11.89
C ASP A 51 -14.04 0.49 -10.64
N ASN A 52 -15.00 1.43 -10.62
CA ASN A 52 -15.09 2.37 -9.50
C ASN A 52 -15.35 1.69 -8.17
N GLU A 53 -16.09 0.56 -8.17
CA GLU A 53 -16.39 -0.16 -6.93
C GLU A 53 -15.17 -0.90 -6.41
N ASN A 54 -14.22 -1.25 -7.29
CA ASN A 54 -13.05 -2.02 -6.92
C ASN A 54 -11.78 -1.16 -6.91
N SER A 55 -11.93 0.14 -6.97
CA SER A 55 -10.80 1.05 -6.87
C SER A 55 -10.22 1.01 -5.46
N PRO A 56 -8.92 0.89 -5.31
CA PRO A 56 -8.34 0.79 -3.97
C PRO A 56 -8.39 2.11 -3.23
N ALA A 57 -8.54 2.01 -1.92
CA ALA A 57 -8.47 3.17 -1.04
C ALA A 57 -7.05 3.43 -0.57
N LEU A 58 -6.17 2.43 -0.71
CA LEU A 58 -4.80 2.51 -0.20
C LEU A 58 -3.95 1.46 -0.88
N ILE A 59 -2.72 1.83 -1.21
CA ILE A 59 -1.73 0.88 -1.74
C ILE A 59 -0.55 0.84 -0.77
N MET A 60 -0.25 -0.36 -0.25
CA MET A 60 0.98 -0.63 0.49
C MET A 60 1.96 -1.23 -0.52
N LEU A 61 3.07 -0.56 -0.77
CA LEU A 61 3.94 -0.90 -1.89
C LEU A 61 5.38 -1.13 -1.44
N ASP A 62 5.89 -2.33 -1.66
CA ASP A 62 7.31 -2.61 -1.46
C ASP A 62 8.07 -2.14 -2.69
N LEU A 63 9.26 -1.59 -2.46
CA LEU A 63 10.11 -1.14 -3.56
C LEU A 63 10.85 -2.29 -4.24
N ASN A 64 11.24 -3.30 -3.47
CA ASN A 64 12.15 -4.33 -3.95
C ASN A 64 11.37 -5.57 -4.36
N MET A 65 11.03 -5.64 -5.64
CA MET A 65 10.29 -6.76 -6.20
C MET A 65 10.92 -7.15 -7.54
N PRO A 66 10.83 -8.43 -7.92
CA PRO A 66 11.33 -8.83 -9.24
C PRO A 66 10.47 -8.25 -10.35
N GLY A 67 11.05 -8.12 -11.53
CA GLY A 67 10.34 -7.55 -12.67
C GLY A 67 10.23 -6.06 -12.54
N LYS A 68 9.04 -5.51 -12.78
CA LYS A 68 8.82 -4.08 -12.59
C LYS A 68 8.88 -3.79 -11.09
N ASP A 69 9.89 -3.03 -10.68
CA ASP A 69 10.07 -2.77 -9.27
C ASP A 69 9.11 -1.68 -8.78
N GLY A 70 9.10 -1.51 -7.44
CA GLY A 70 8.14 -0.60 -6.84
C GLY A 70 8.34 0.85 -7.22
N ARG A 71 9.58 1.27 -7.48
CA ARG A 71 9.82 2.66 -7.87
C ARG A 71 9.18 2.97 -9.21
N GLU A 72 9.33 2.06 -10.15
CA GLU A 72 8.76 2.23 -11.47
C GLU A 72 7.24 2.22 -11.42
N ALA A 73 6.66 1.30 -10.63
CA ALA A 73 5.22 1.24 -10.46
C ALA A 73 4.71 2.52 -9.80
N LEU A 74 5.40 3.00 -8.78
CA LEU A 74 5.02 4.24 -8.10
C LEU A 74 5.00 5.42 -9.06
N ARG A 75 6.05 5.52 -9.90
CA ARG A 75 6.09 6.61 -10.86
C ARG A 75 4.90 6.57 -11.80
N GLU A 76 4.58 5.39 -12.34
CA GLU A 76 3.49 5.27 -13.28
C GLU A 76 2.14 5.60 -12.63
N ILE A 77 1.95 5.19 -11.38
CA ILE A 77 0.71 5.50 -10.66
C ILE A 77 0.59 7.02 -10.47
N LYS A 78 1.66 7.67 -10.03
CA LYS A 78 1.58 9.07 -9.67
C LYS A 78 1.61 10.00 -10.88
N GLU A 79 2.04 9.49 -12.04
CA GLU A 79 1.93 10.25 -13.29
C GLU A 79 0.56 10.08 -13.97
N SER A 80 -0.23 9.14 -13.50
CA SER A 80 -1.54 8.85 -14.10
C SER A 80 -2.62 9.71 -13.48
N GLU A 81 -3.39 10.40 -14.32
CA GLU A 81 -4.52 11.19 -13.82
C GLU A 81 -5.59 10.32 -13.17
N ARG A 82 -5.70 9.06 -13.60
CA ARG A 82 -6.68 8.14 -13.03
C ARG A 82 -6.30 7.66 -11.64
N PHE A 83 -5.00 7.47 -11.39
CA PHE A 83 -4.55 6.72 -10.20
C PHE A 83 -3.79 7.56 -9.20
N ARG A 84 -3.32 8.76 -9.59
CA ARG A 84 -2.41 9.52 -8.72
C ARG A 84 -3.05 9.96 -7.40
N HIS A 85 -4.36 9.95 -7.32
CA HIS A 85 -5.07 10.34 -6.10
C HIS A 85 -5.08 9.22 -5.04
N ILE A 86 -4.70 8.00 -5.43
CA ILE A 86 -4.76 6.87 -4.50
C ILE A 86 -3.59 6.98 -3.52
N PRO A 87 -3.87 7.04 -2.20
CA PRO A 87 -2.77 7.07 -1.22
C PRO A 87 -1.87 5.86 -1.39
N THR A 88 -0.58 6.11 -1.52
CA THR A 88 0.41 5.06 -1.74
C THR A 88 1.49 5.18 -0.67
N VAL A 89 1.59 4.16 0.18
CA VAL A 89 2.56 4.08 1.26
C VAL A 89 3.64 3.11 0.82
N VAL A 90 4.87 3.61 0.69
CA VAL A 90 6.01 2.74 0.43
C VAL A 90 6.38 2.04 1.73
N PHE A 91 6.44 0.73 1.71
CA PHE A 91 6.66 -0.09 2.88
C PHE A 91 7.73 -1.13 2.54
N THR A 92 8.96 -0.89 2.98
CA THR A 92 10.13 -1.61 2.47
C THR A 92 11.13 -1.86 3.58
N THR A 93 12.04 -2.84 3.36
CA THR A 93 13.11 -3.09 4.31
C THR A 93 14.19 -2.00 4.25
N SER A 94 14.20 -1.19 3.21
CA SER A 94 15.22 -0.15 3.07
C SER A 94 15.03 0.94 4.12
N SER A 95 16.15 1.39 4.71
CA SER A 95 16.16 2.57 5.56
C SER A 95 17.01 3.67 4.95
N SER A 96 17.35 3.54 3.68
CA SER A 96 18.22 4.47 2.96
C SER A 96 17.52 5.81 2.77
N GLN A 97 18.24 6.90 3.08
CA GLN A 97 17.70 8.24 2.83
C GLN A 97 17.50 8.48 1.35
N LYS A 98 18.34 7.87 0.50
CA LYS A 98 18.18 7.99 -0.93
C LYS A 98 16.87 7.36 -1.40
N ASP A 99 16.55 6.17 -0.91
CA ASP A 99 15.29 5.52 -1.28
C ASP A 99 14.09 6.32 -0.80
N MET A 100 14.19 6.89 0.40
CA MET A 100 13.13 7.72 0.93
C MET A 100 12.93 8.96 0.06
N GLN A 101 14.03 9.64 -0.28
CA GLN A 101 13.94 10.85 -1.09
C GLN A 101 13.37 10.55 -2.48
N VAL A 102 13.85 9.47 -3.12
CA VAL A 102 13.36 9.08 -4.42
C VAL A 102 11.86 8.78 -4.36
N SER A 103 11.42 8.09 -3.30
CA SER A 103 10.00 7.74 -3.16
C SER A 103 9.12 8.99 -3.06
N TYR A 104 9.53 9.95 -2.24
CA TYR A 104 8.77 11.19 -2.12
C TYR A 104 8.82 12.02 -3.40
N ASP A 105 9.97 12.04 -4.08
CA ASP A 105 10.08 12.74 -5.35
C ASP A 105 9.15 12.13 -6.41
N LEU A 106 8.92 10.83 -6.33
CA LEU A 106 8.02 10.14 -7.25
C LEU A 106 6.54 10.30 -6.86
N GLY A 107 6.26 10.84 -5.68
CA GLY A 107 4.89 11.13 -5.29
C GLY A 107 4.32 10.25 -4.21
N ALA A 108 5.16 9.43 -3.53
CA ALA A 108 4.66 8.61 -2.44
C ALA A 108 4.05 9.48 -1.35
N ASN A 109 2.97 9.01 -0.76
CA ASN A 109 2.33 9.71 0.35
C ASN A 109 3.07 9.50 1.65
N CYS A 110 3.77 8.37 1.78
CA CYS A 110 4.52 8.05 2.99
C CYS A 110 5.57 7.00 2.66
N PHE A 111 6.70 7.06 3.36
CA PHE A 111 7.76 6.05 3.25
C PHE A 111 7.99 5.47 4.63
N ILE A 112 7.86 4.16 4.76
CA ILE A 112 7.99 3.48 6.06
C ILE A 112 8.92 2.30 5.89
N THR A 113 9.93 2.22 6.77
CA THR A 113 10.78 1.05 6.83
C THR A 113 10.07 -0.03 7.62
N LYS A 114 10.07 -1.26 7.11
CA LYS A 114 9.39 -2.37 7.77
C LYS A 114 9.94 -2.53 9.20
N PRO A 115 9.05 -2.55 10.20
CA PRO A 115 9.50 -2.71 11.58
C PRO A 115 9.89 -4.15 11.89
N ASP A 116 10.62 -4.35 12.99
CA ASP A 116 11.08 -5.69 13.37
C ASP A 116 10.13 -6.39 14.33
N THR A 117 9.07 -5.76 14.80
CA THR A 117 8.10 -6.42 15.67
C THR A 117 6.69 -6.23 15.13
N PHE A 118 5.85 -7.21 15.44
CA PHE A 118 4.45 -7.13 15.05
C PHE A 118 3.73 -5.99 15.77
N ASN A 119 4.08 -5.74 17.03
CA ASN A 119 3.44 -4.65 17.78
C ASN A 119 3.69 -3.31 17.12
N LYS A 120 4.91 -3.07 16.64
CA LYS A 120 5.19 -1.83 15.93
C LYS A 120 4.43 -1.76 14.62
N LEU A 121 4.29 -2.89 13.94
CA LEU A 121 3.54 -2.92 12.69
C LEU A 121 2.07 -2.57 12.94
N VAL A 122 1.50 -3.08 14.03
CA VAL A 122 0.12 -2.74 14.39
C VAL A 122 -0.01 -1.22 14.62
N GLU A 123 0.94 -0.62 15.34
CA GLU A 123 0.91 0.83 15.55
C GLU A 123 0.97 1.58 14.24
N ILE A 124 1.82 1.13 13.32
CA ILE A 124 1.96 1.76 12.02
C ILE A 124 0.66 1.66 11.22
N THR A 125 0.07 0.46 11.15
CA THR A 125 -1.16 0.29 10.38
C THR A 125 -2.31 1.07 10.99
N ASN A 126 -2.36 1.17 12.33
CA ASN A 126 -3.38 2.01 12.97
C ASN A 126 -3.23 3.47 12.56
N SER A 127 -2.00 3.97 12.50
CA SER A 127 -1.75 5.34 12.08
C SER A 127 -2.15 5.55 10.62
N ILE A 128 -1.83 4.59 9.77
CA ILE A 128 -2.19 4.67 8.35
C ILE A 128 -3.70 4.74 8.19
N VAL A 129 -4.42 3.91 8.93
CA VAL A 129 -5.89 3.92 8.88
C VAL A 129 -6.43 5.28 9.30
N GLN A 130 -5.89 5.85 10.37
CA GLN A 130 -6.35 7.16 10.84
C GLN A 130 -6.10 8.26 9.82
N LEU A 131 -4.97 8.18 9.10
CA LEU A 131 -4.60 9.23 8.16
C LEU A 131 -5.33 9.12 6.84
N TRP A 132 -5.52 7.91 6.34
CA TRP A 132 -6.03 7.74 4.98
C TRP A 132 -7.34 6.96 4.88
N LEU A 133 -7.76 6.29 5.92
CA LEU A 133 -8.98 5.47 5.91
C LEU A 133 -9.86 5.77 7.12
N PRO A 134 -10.12 7.04 7.44
CA PRO A 134 -10.94 7.30 8.62
C PRO A 134 -12.35 6.81 8.42
N ASP A 135 -12.96 6.34 9.51
CA ASP A 135 -14.35 5.92 9.46
C ASP A 135 -15.24 7.14 9.26
N LYS A 136 -16.26 6.95 8.49
CA LYS A 136 -17.31 7.95 8.37
C LYS A 136 -18.40 7.61 9.36
N ASN A 137 -18.75 8.54 10.17
CA ASN A 137 -19.84 8.34 11.14
C ASN A 137 -21.08 9.05 10.69
#